data_3501079db4d8f30a5c1b254b11891f59
#
_entry.id   3501079db4d8f30a5c1b254b11891f59
#
_cell.length_a   1.000
_cell.length_b   1.000
_cell.length_c   1.000
_cell.angle_alpha   90.00
_cell.angle_beta   90.00
_cell.angle_gamma   90.00
#
_symmetry.space_group_name_H-M   'P 1'
#
loop_
_entity.id
_entity.type
_entity.pdbx_description
1 polymer ?
#
loop_
_entity_poly.entity_id
_entity_poly.type
_entity_poly.pdbx_seq_one_letter_code
_entity_poly.pdbx_strand_id
1 'polypeptide(L)'
;MNDNHTFRRAAVAALLGAALSAAAAAAHAQTPTEKEKQAPVEAPTLPAVQKSGAVEYLSGGIGKDESTAFEAESRAWPLAIRFAVTGGQRAQYASDVQVTLRDAAGRTVLQTASNGPFLLLRVAPGRYDVEASLQGVVKHRKVSVRKGASTKVMLAWPATAGDAKS
;
A
#
# COMPACT_ATOMS: atom_id res chain seq x y z
N MET A 1 -62.10 -13.34 -10.91
CA MET A 1 -62.95 -13.79 -9.81
C MET A 1 -62.49 -13.00 -8.63
N ASN A 2 -63.09 -11.87 -8.54
CA ASN A 2 -64.18 -11.48 -7.61
C ASN A 2 -63.59 -11.19 -6.24
N ASP A 3 -63.80 -10.18 -5.62
CA ASP A 3 -64.72 -9.02 -5.53
C ASP A 3 -64.45 -8.43 -4.14
N ASN A 4 -64.22 -7.16 -4.07
CA ASN A 4 -65.18 -6.16 -3.62
C ASN A 4 -65.66 -6.24 -2.18
N HIS A 5 -65.52 -5.18 -1.44
CA HIS A 5 -66.57 -4.29 -0.89
C HIS A 5 -65.96 -3.47 0.27
N THR A 6 -65.81 -2.21 0.08
CA THR A 6 -66.72 -1.04 0.20
C THR A 6 -67.43 -0.86 1.55
N PHE A 7 -67.37 0.42 2.04
CA PHE A 7 -68.30 1.18 2.90
C PHE A 7 -68.21 0.92 4.42
N ARG A 8 -68.22 1.89 5.31
CA ARG A 8 -69.04 3.07 5.40
C ARG A 8 -68.55 4.04 6.48
N ARG A 9 -68.72 5.29 6.17
CA ARG A 9 -68.85 6.50 6.97
C ARG A 9 -69.63 6.34 8.28
N ALA A 10 -69.22 7.08 9.31
CA ALA A 10 -70.13 7.89 10.14
C ALA A 10 -69.32 8.90 10.95
N ALA A 11 -69.70 10.13 10.81
CA ALA A 11 -69.32 11.28 11.59
C ALA A 11 -70.21 11.40 12.81
N VAL A 12 -69.75 12.04 13.89
CA VAL A 12 -70.48 12.90 14.84
C VAL A 12 -69.44 13.41 15.86
N ALA A 13 -69.07 14.60 15.86
CA ALA A 13 -69.39 15.86 16.46
C ALA A 13 -69.17 15.96 18.00
N ALA A 14 -68.35 16.96 18.32
CA ALA A 14 -68.42 17.96 19.39
C ALA A 14 -68.11 17.54 20.84
N LEU A 15 -67.14 18.20 21.50
CA LEU A 15 -67.33 19.32 22.41
C LEU A 15 -66.04 19.69 23.16
N LEU A 16 -65.72 20.93 23.14
CA LEU A 16 -64.96 21.83 24.01
C LEU A 16 -64.37 21.25 25.30
N GLY A 17 -63.09 21.50 25.45
CA GLY A 17 -62.36 21.48 26.74
C GLY A 17 -61.04 22.25 26.62
N ALA A 18 -61.12 23.54 26.96
CA ALA A 18 -59.91 24.38 27.10
C ALA A 18 -59.10 23.95 28.32
N ALA A 19 -57.89 23.52 28.13
CA ALA A 19 -56.88 23.47 29.21
C ALA A 19 -55.57 24.01 28.66
N LEU A 20 -55.25 25.20 29.13
CA LEU A 20 -53.96 25.85 28.95
C LEU A 20 -52.91 25.02 29.68
N SER A 21 -52.01 24.40 28.98
CA SER A 21 -50.80 23.83 29.52
C SER A 21 -49.64 24.33 28.69
N ALA A 22 -48.89 25.28 29.27
CA ALA A 22 -47.61 25.74 28.77
C ALA A 22 -46.63 24.57 28.78
N ALA A 23 -46.39 23.94 27.64
CA ALA A 23 -45.27 23.04 27.47
C ALA A 23 -44.11 23.83 26.87
N ALA A 24 -43.09 24.04 27.71
CA ALA A 24 -41.80 24.59 27.30
C ALA A 24 -41.24 23.71 26.17
N ALA A 25 -41.15 24.27 24.98
CA ALA A 25 -40.40 23.69 23.88
C ALA A 25 -38.91 23.71 24.27
N ALA A 26 -38.40 22.60 24.74
CA ALA A 26 -36.96 22.39 24.80
C ALA A 26 -36.44 22.35 23.38
N ALA A 27 -35.93 23.46 22.90
CA ALA A 27 -35.17 23.52 21.67
C ALA A 27 -33.92 22.65 21.89
N HIS A 28 -33.96 21.45 21.30
CA HIS A 28 -32.74 20.68 21.11
C HIS A 28 -31.92 21.46 20.10
N ALA A 29 -31.00 22.25 20.62
CA ALA A 29 -29.88 22.75 19.84
C ALA A 29 -29.09 21.53 19.37
N GLN A 30 -29.31 21.11 18.15
CA GLN A 30 -28.39 20.23 17.47
C GLN A 30 -27.11 21.01 17.31
N THR A 31 -26.13 20.68 18.15
CA THR A 31 -24.75 21.09 17.95
C THR A 31 -24.33 20.68 16.53
N PRO A 32 -23.84 21.59 15.71
CA PRO A 32 -23.29 21.21 14.43
C PRO A 32 -22.16 20.21 14.73
N THR A 33 -22.30 19.00 14.23
CA THR A 33 -21.21 18.02 14.19
C THR A 33 -20.02 18.74 13.58
N GLU A 34 -19.04 19.01 14.42
CA GLU A 34 -17.74 19.52 14.03
C GLU A 34 -17.27 18.55 12.95
N LYS A 35 -17.29 19.01 11.70
CA LYS A 35 -16.63 18.32 10.60
C LYS A 35 -15.20 18.15 11.07
N GLU A 36 -14.89 16.95 11.49
CA GLU A 36 -13.54 16.52 11.80
C GLU A 36 -12.69 16.96 10.61
N LYS A 37 -11.93 18.01 10.84
CA LYS A 37 -11.00 18.58 9.89
C LYS A 37 -9.95 17.50 9.68
N GLN A 38 -10.24 16.60 8.75
CA GLN A 38 -9.30 15.59 8.30
C GLN A 38 -8.02 16.34 7.96
N ALA A 39 -7.00 16.13 8.79
CA ALA A 39 -5.67 16.64 8.51
C ALA A 39 -5.31 16.26 7.08
N PRO A 40 -4.64 17.12 6.31
CA PRO A 40 -4.20 16.77 4.97
C PRO A 40 -3.46 15.43 5.07
N VAL A 41 -3.95 14.41 4.36
CA VAL A 41 -3.22 13.15 4.22
C VAL A 41 -1.93 13.56 3.51
N GLU A 42 -0.83 13.66 4.25
CA GLU A 42 0.47 13.90 3.66
C GLU A 42 0.68 12.85 2.57
N ALA A 43 0.97 13.30 1.38
CA ALA A 43 1.32 12.40 0.28
C ALA A 43 2.47 11.50 0.76
N PRO A 44 2.42 10.17 0.50
CA PRO A 44 3.43 9.26 1.00
C PRO A 44 4.81 9.73 0.55
N THR A 45 5.62 10.11 1.53
CA THR A 45 6.95 10.64 1.29
C THR A 45 7.89 9.46 1.05
N LEU A 46 8.43 9.37 -0.15
CA LEU A 46 9.48 8.39 -0.45
C LEU A 46 10.71 8.67 0.42
N PRO A 47 11.44 7.64 0.88
CA PRO A 47 12.71 7.82 1.56
C PRO A 47 13.70 8.60 0.72
N ALA A 48 14.73 9.14 1.36
CA ALA A 48 15.80 9.83 0.66
C ALA A 48 16.58 8.86 -0.25
N VAL A 49 16.92 9.32 -1.45
CA VAL A 49 17.80 8.61 -2.36
C VAL A 49 19.17 8.47 -1.72
N GLN A 50 19.67 7.25 -1.66
CA GLN A 50 20.98 6.91 -1.14
C GLN A 50 21.98 6.73 -2.28
N LYS A 51 23.28 6.82 -1.97
CA LYS A 51 24.34 6.69 -2.92
C LYS A 51 25.41 5.73 -2.44
N SER A 52 25.82 4.81 -3.28
CA SER A 52 26.95 3.91 -3.04
C SER A 52 27.81 3.85 -4.29
N GLY A 53 29.00 4.44 -4.24
CA GLY A 53 29.84 4.62 -5.42
C GLY A 53 29.12 5.41 -6.51
N ALA A 54 29.01 4.84 -7.69
CA ALA A 54 28.32 5.44 -8.85
C ALA A 54 26.83 5.09 -8.92
N VAL A 55 26.32 4.27 -7.99
CA VAL A 55 24.92 3.81 -7.99
C VAL A 55 24.11 4.63 -7.00
N GLU A 56 23.04 5.23 -7.47
CA GLU A 56 21.98 5.80 -6.64
C GLU A 56 20.90 4.75 -6.44
N TYR A 57 20.37 4.66 -5.22
CA TYR A 57 19.33 3.70 -4.91
C TYR A 57 18.32 4.24 -3.90
N LEU A 58 17.15 3.66 -3.95
CA LEU A 58 16.03 3.95 -3.07
C LEU A 58 15.47 2.61 -2.57
N SER A 59 15.34 2.47 -1.26
CA SER A 59 14.85 1.24 -0.63
C SER A 59 13.76 1.55 0.38
N GLY A 60 12.69 0.75 0.40
CA GLY A 60 11.55 0.94 1.27
C GLY A 60 10.30 0.20 0.76
N GLY A 61 9.14 0.82 0.95
CA GLY A 61 7.85 0.28 0.53
C GLY A 61 7.13 -0.48 1.62
N ILE A 62 7.39 -0.16 2.89
CA ILE A 62 6.68 -0.74 4.03
C ILE A 62 5.34 -0.02 4.20
N GLY A 63 4.27 -0.81 4.26
CA GLY A 63 2.92 -0.27 4.31
C GLY A 63 2.32 0.02 2.93
N LYS A 64 1.01 0.25 2.91
CA LYS A 64 0.24 0.36 1.67
C LYS A 64 0.60 1.62 0.88
N ASP A 65 0.69 2.75 1.54
CA ASP A 65 0.86 4.05 0.88
C ASP A 65 2.27 4.18 0.31
N GLU A 66 3.29 3.81 1.10
CA GLU A 66 4.67 3.82 0.65
C GLU A 66 4.90 2.82 -0.48
N SER A 67 4.38 1.59 -0.38
CA SER A 67 4.51 0.59 -1.45
C SER A 67 3.85 1.04 -2.75
N THR A 68 2.72 1.74 -2.68
CA THR A 68 2.06 2.33 -3.85
C THR A 68 2.93 3.42 -4.49
N ALA A 69 3.55 4.28 -3.67
CA ALA A 69 4.47 5.31 -4.14
C ALA A 69 5.71 4.70 -4.81
N PHE A 70 6.30 3.65 -4.21
CA PHE A 70 7.42 2.92 -4.82
C PHE A 70 7.05 2.27 -6.15
N GLU A 71 5.85 1.71 -6.25
CA GLU A 71 5.38 1.08 -7.49
C GLU A 71 5.22 2.10 -8.62
N ALA A 72 4.70 3.29 -8.32
CA ALA A 72 4.61 4.41 -9.25
C ALA A 72 6.00 4.89 -9.66
N GLU A 73 6.88 5.15 -8.70
CA GLU A 73 8.25 5.64 -8.91
C GLU A 73 9.13 4.65 -9.69
N SER A 74 8.88 3.36 -9.52
CA SER A 74 9.66 2.29 -10.18
C SER A 74 9.77 2.43 -11.70
N ARG A 75 8.86 3.17 -12.33
CA ARG A 75 8.86 3.40 -13.77
C ARG A 75 9.95 4.38 -14.22
N ALA A 76 10.37 5.27 -13.31
CA ALA A 76 11.42 6.28 -13.57
C ALA A 76 12.83 5.74 -13.30
N TRP A 77 12.95 4.51 -12.78
CA TRP A 77 14.23 3.90 -12.41
C TRP A 77 14.65 2.83 -13.42
N PRO A 78 15.91 2.82 -13.85
CA PRO A 78 16.42 1.83 -14.82
C PRO A 78 16.28 0.39 -14.37
N LEU A 79 16.42 0.12 -13.06
CA LEU A 79 16.24 -1.21 -12.47
C LEU A 79 15.39 -1.10 -11.20
N ALA A 80 14.32 -1.87 -11.15
CA ALA A 80 13.44 -1.99 -9.99
C ALA A 80 13.35 -3.45 -9.56
N ILE A 81 13.76 -3.72 -8.31
CA ILE A 81 13.73 -5.06 -7.71
C ILE A 81 12.65 -5.09 -6.64
N ARG A 82 11.83 -6.13 -6.66
CA ARG A 82 10.80 -6.39 -5.67
C ARG A 82 11.06 -7.70 -4.98
N PHE A 83 10.95 -7.70 -3.66
CA PHE A 83 11.18 -8.86 -2.80
C PHE A 83 9.87 -9.34 -2.20
N ALA A 84 9.65 -10.66 -2.22
CA ALA A 84 8.44 -11.27 -1.69
C ALA A 84 8.74 -12.60 -1.00
N VAL A 85 7.91 -12.96 -0.04
CA VAL A 85 7.83 -14.30 0.54
C VAL A 85 6.53 -14.94 0.06
N THR A 86 6.62 -16.16 -0.48
CA THR A 86 5.49 -16.90 -1.04
C THR A 86 5.25 -18.17 -0.23
N GLY A 87 4.00 -18.63 -0.15
CA GLY A 87 3.67 -19.90 0.54
C GLY A 87 2.62 -19.75 1.65
N GLY A 88 2.17 -18.53 1.96
CA GLY A 88 0.98 -18.27 2.76
C GLY A 88 -0.25 -18.02 1.87
N GLN A 89 -1.39 -17.75 2.49
CA GLN A 89 -2.62 -17.40 1.76
C GLN A 89 -2.48 -16.07 0.98
N ARG A 90 -1.47 -15.26 1.30
CA ARG A 90 -1.11 -14.01 0.60
C ARG A 90 0.41 -13.93 0.50
N ALA A 91 0.89 -13.40 -0.64
CA ALA A 91 2.30 -13.04 -0.75
C ALA A 91 2.62 -11.94 0.28
N GLN A 92 3.66 -12.18 1.07
CA GLN A 92 4.16 -11.21 2.05
C GLN A 92 5.34 -10.46 1.44
N TYR A 93 5.51 -9.22 1.83
CA TYR A 93 6.67 -8.44 1.45
C TYR A 93 7.89 -8.85 2.29
N ALA A 94 9.05 -8.99 1.65
CA ALA A 94 10.29 -9.25 2.32
C ALA A 94 11.07 -7.96 2.57
N SER A 95 11.59 -7.79 3.78
CA SER A 95 12.54 -6.74 4.17
C SER A 95 13.85 -7.36 4.59
N ASP A 96 14.86 -6.53 4.83
CA ASP A 96 16.19 -6.95 5.30
C ASP A 96 16.92 -7.92 4.35
N VAL A 97 16.57 -7.85 3.07
CA VAL A 97 17.21 -8.65 2.03
C VAL A 97 18.61 -8.08 1.76
N GLN A 98 19.64 -8.90 1.93
CA GLN A 98 21.00 -8.52 1.55
C GLN A 98 21.14 -8.61 0.04
N VAL A 99 21.55 -7.53 -0.60
CA VAL A 99 21.64 -7.44 -2.07
C VAL A 99 23.04 -7.08 -2.49
N THR A 100 23.59 -7.87 -3.40
CA THR A 100 24.84 -7.59 -4.10
C THR A 100 24.53 -7.51 -5.60
N LEU A 101 24.87 -6.39 -6.22
CA LEU A 101 24.79 -6.18 -7.65
C LEU A 101 26.17 -6.23 -8.28
N ARG A 102 26.38 -7.10 -9.27
CA ARG A 102 27.63 -7.22 -10.00
C ARG A 102 27.42 -6.85 -11.47
N ASP A 103 28.41 -6.21 -12.06
CA ASP A 103 28.41 -5.90 -13.49
C ASP A 103 28.80 -7.13 -14.35
N ALA A 104 28.80 -6.98 -15.66
CA ALA A 104 29.14 -8.04 -16.59
C ALA A 104 30.61 -8.54 -16.44
N ALA A 105 31.48 -7.77 -15.85
CA ALA A 105 32.86 -8.13 -15.54
C ALA A 105 32.99 -8.81 -14.16
N GLY A 106 31.86 -9.03 -13.45
CA GLY A 106 31.84 -9.62 -12.12
C GLY A 106 32.22 -8.69 -10.98
N ARG A 107 32.41 -7.39 -11.25
CA ARG A 107 32.73 -6.38 -10.23
C ARG A 107 31.48 -6.02 -9.45
N THR A 108 31.58 -5.98 -8.13
CA THR A 108 30.50 -5.49 -7.28
C THR A 108 30.33 -3.98 -7.47
N VAL A 109 29.17 -3.57 -7.93
CA VAL A 109 28.79 -2.15 -8.16
C VAL A 109 27.89 -1.60 -7.05
N LEU A 110 27.20 -2.50 -6.32
CA LEU A 110 26.42 -2.15 -5.14
C LEU A 110 26.38 -3.33 -4.17
N GLN A 111 26.47 -3.02 -2.89
CA GLN A 111 26.15 -3.95 -1.80
C GLN A 111 25.36 -3.18 -0.74
N THR A 112 24.16 -3.64 -0.43
CA THR A 112 23.24 -2.97 0.51
C THR A 112 22.25 -3.96 1.10
N ALA A 113 21.64 -3.59 2.24
CA ALA A 113 20.46 -4.24 2.76
C ALA A 113 19.20 -3.47 2.30
N SER A 114 18.16 -4.17 1.90
CA SER A 114 16.90 -3.56 1.56
C SER A 114 16.09 -3.28 2.82
N ASN A 115 15.67 -2.04 3.01
CA ASN A 115 14.83 -1.62 4.15
C ASN A 115 13.34 -1.98 3.98
N GLY A 116 12.97 -2.59 2.86
CA GLY A 116 11.62 -2.98 2.54
C GLY A 116 11.55 -3.81 1.27
N PRO A 117 10.34 -4.06 0.75
CA PRO A 117 10.14 -4.94 -0.40
C PRO A 117 10.58 -4.35 -1.73
N PHE A 118 10.96 -3.08 -1.79
CA PHE A 118 11.41 -2.44 -3.02
C PHE A 118 12.86 -1.95 -2.90
N LEU A 119 13.59 -2.15 -3.98
CA LEU A 119 14.91 -1.58 -4.20
C LEU A 119 14.97 -1.04 -5.63
N LEU A 120 15.02 0.27 -5.77
CA LEU A 120 15.12 0.97 -7.05
C LEU A 120 16.56 1.42 -7.25
N LEU A 121 17.10 1.21 -8.45
CA LEU A 121 18.53 1.40 -8.73
C LEU A 121 18.72 2.24 -10.01
N ARG A 122 19.54 3.27 -9.93
CA ARG A 122 20.05 3.99 -11.08
C ARG A 122 21.43 3.44 -11.46
N VAL A 123 21.43 2.58 -12.44
CA VAL A 123 22.63 1.96 -12.99
C VAL A 123 22.73 2.22 -14.49
N ALA A 124 23.93 2.20 -15.01
CA ALA A 124 24.16 2.35 -16.47
C ALA A 124 23.51 1.20 -17.25
N PRO A 125 23.17 1.41 -18.52
CA PRO A 125 22.75 0.31 -19.39
C PRO A 125 23.83 -0.77 -19.45
N GLY A 126 23.40 -2.04 -19.31
CA GLY A 126 24.32 -3.17 -19.25
C GLY A 126 23.68 -4.45 -18.71
N ARG A 127 24.49 -5.47 -18.59
CA ARG A 127 24.08 -6.74 -17.95
C ARG A 127 24.60 -6.76 -16.53
N TYR A 128 23.75 -7.22 -15.62
CA TYR A 128 24.06 -7.30 -14.21
C TYR A 128 23.63 -8.66 -13.66
N ASP A 129 24.32 -9.10 -12.63
CA ASP A 129 23.93 -10.24 -11.79
C ASP A 129 23.48 -9.69 -10.43
N VAL A 130 22.23 -9.95 -10.09
CA VAL A 130 21.63 -9.62 -8.80
C VAL A 130 21.71 -10.86 -7.92
N GLU A 131 22.48 -10.80 -6.87
CA GLU A 131 22.50 -11.76 -5.78
C GLU A 131 21.71 -11.17 -4.62
N ALA A 132 20.72 -11.90 -4.13
CA ALA A 132 19.90 -11.47 -3.00
C ALA A 132 19.77 -12.61 -1.99
N SER A 133 20.00 -12.32 -0.71
CA SER A 133 19.92 -13.26 0.39
C SER A 133 18.90 -12.82 1.42
N LEU A 134 17.98 -13.72 1.75
CA LEU A 134 17.01 -13.57 2.83
C LEU A 134 17.16 -14.76 3.79
N GLN A 135 17.45 -14.50 5.07
CA GLN A 135 17.62 -15.54 6.10
C GLN A 135 18.56 -16.69 5.67
N GLY A 136 19.65 -16.35 4.95
CA GLY A 136 20.64 -17.31 4.48
C GLY A 136 20.27 -18.02 3.17
N VAL A 137 19.06 -17.83 2.65
CA VAL A 137 18.64 -18.38 1.35
C VAL A 137 19.01 -17.41 0.23
N VAL A 138 19.99 -17.77 -0.59
CA VAL A 138 20.52 -16.93 -1.67
C VAL A 138 19.77 -17.19 -2.98
N LYS A 139 19.45 -16.12 -3.69
CA LYS A 139 18.90 -16.16 -5.05
C LYS A 139 19.73 -15.29 -5.98
N HIS A 140 19.87 -15.77 -7.21
CA HIS A 140 20.56 -15.07 -8.28
C HIS A 140 19.60 -14.75 -9.42
N ARG A 141 19.75 -13.56 -10.01
CA ARG A 141 19.02 -13.18 -11.22
C ARG A 141 19.88 -12.33 -12.15
N LYS A 142 20.09 -12.80 -13.34
CA LYS A 142 20.71 -11.99 -14.40
C LYS A 142 19.68 -11.07 -15.02
N VAL A 143 20.04 -9.80 -15.13
CA VAL A 143 19.17 -8.73 -15.66
C VAL A 143 19.89 -7.95 -16.73
N SER A 144 19.15 -7.42 -17.69
CA SER A 144 19.65 -6.51 -18.71
C SER A 144 18.96 -5.17 -18.58
N VAL A 145 19.71 -4.14 -18.27
CA VAL A 145 19.23 -2.77 -18.17
C VAL A 145 19.44 -2.08 -19.53
N ARG A 146 18.39 -1.48 -20.06
CA ARG A 146 18.40 -0.78 -21.35
C ARG A 146 18.22 0.72 -21.13
N LYS A 147 18.84 1.51 -21.99
CA LYS A 147 18.67 2.97 -21.97
C LYS A 147 17.21 3.34 -22.24
N GLY A 148 16.64 4.20 -21.41
CA GLY A 148 15.27 4.69 -21.57
C GLY A 148 14.17 3.69 -21.21
N ALA A 149 14.50 2.54 -20.60
CA ALA A 149 13.54 1.55 -20.16
C ALA A 149 13.74 1.18 -18.69
N SER A 150 12.66 0.90 -17.99
CA SER A 150 12.69 0.34 -16.64
C SER A 150 12.66 -1.18 -16.72
N THR A 151 13.63 -1.84 -16.13
CA THR A 151 13.67 -3.30 -15.96
C THR A 151 13.12 -3.66 -14.59
N LYS A 152 12.03 -4.42 -14.55
CA LYS A 152 11.41 -4.87 -13.30
C LYS A 152 11.73 -6.34 -13.04
N VAL A 153 12.14 -6.63 -11.81
CA VAL A 153 12.54 -7.98 -11.37
C VAL A 153 11.84 -8.28 -10.06
N MET A 154 11.31 -9.50 -9.94
CA MET A 154 10.81 -10.02 -8.68
C MET A 154 11.68 -11.18 -8.24
N LEU A 155 12.10 -11.15 -6.97
CA LEU A 155 12.73 -12.24 -6.27
C LEU A 155 11.80 -12.68 -5.13
N ALA A 156 11.48 -13.97 -5.09
CA ALA A 156 10.55 -14.52 -4.12
C ALA A 156 11.16 -15.73 -3.41
N TRP A 157 11.01 -15.78 -2.08
CA TRP A 157 11.41 -16.90 -1.25
C TRP A 157 10.19 -17.67 -0.78
N PRO A 158 10.27 -19.00 -0.62
CA PRO A 158 9.21 -19.74 0.04
C PRO A 158 9.13 -19.32 1.53
N ALA A 159 7.92 -19.24 2.08
CA ALA A 159 7.76 -19.09 3.52
C ALA A 159 8.37 -20.32 4.21
N THR A 160 9.26 -20.08 5.17
CA THR A 160 9.76 -21.15 6.04
C THR A 160 8.68 -21.54 7.03
N ALA A 161 8.65 -22.82 7.46
CA ALA A 161 7.63 -23.33 8.38
C ALA A 161 7.56 -22.58 9.73
N GLY A 162 8.50 -21.69 10.03
CA GLY A 162 8.52 -20.81 11.18
C GLY A 162 7.67 -19.55 11.03
N ASP A 163 7.42 -19.08 9.81
CA ASP A 163 6.68 -17.86 9.52
C ASP A 163 5.15 -18.09 9.44
N ALA A 164 4.73 -19.34 9.57
CA ALA A 164 3.30 -19.73 9.53
C ALA A 164 2.59 -19.57 10.89
N LYS A 165 3.25 -19.02 11.91
CA LYS A 165 2.69 -18.74 13.24
C LYS A 165 2.82 -17.26 13.57
N SER A 166 1.86 -16.49 13.10
CA SER A 166 1.45 -15.22 13.74
C SER A 166 0.04 -14.89 13.28
#